data_18a01afd26f38876294cd8b064cf5c4f
#
_entry.id   18a01afd26f38876294cd8b064cf5c4f
#
_cell.length_a   1.000
_cell.length_b   1.000
_cell.length_c   1.000
_cell.angle_alpha   90.00
_cell.angle_beta   90.00
_cell.angle_gamma   90.00
#
_symmetry.space_group_name_H-M   'P 1'
#
loop_
_entity.id
_entity.type
_entity.pdbx_description
1 polymer ?
#
loop_
_entity_poly.entity_id
_entity_poly.type
_entity_poly.pdbx_seq_one_letter_code
_entity_poly.pdbx_strand_id
1 'polypeptide(L)' 'MEHLIFVCPTTGRAVDSGVETEIGTLLRIRQHKVRVMCPACGACHEWPVGDAFLAKAA' A
#
# COMPACT_ATOMS: atom_id res chain seq x y z
N MET A 1 5.66 11.08 8.52
CA MET A 1 5.41 10.26 7.31
C MET A 1 4.40 9.18 7.62
N GLU A 2 3.67 8.76 6.65
CA GLU A 2 2.60 7.79 6.80
C GLU A 2 2.92 6.55 5.97
N HIS A 3 2.44 5.40 6.45
CA HIS A 3 2.62 4.13 5.75
C HIS A 3 1.52 3.94 4.71
N LEU A 4 1.89 3.38 3.57
CA LEU A 4 0.92 2.96 2.56
C LEU A 4 0.40 1.57 2.92
N ILE A 5 -0.91 1.49 3.15
CA ILE A 5 -1.59 0.23 3.49
C ILE A 5 -2.50 -0.14 2.34
N PHE A 6 -2.40 -1.37 1.89
CA PHE A 6 -3.27 -1.93 0.85
C PHE A 6 -4.17 -3.01 1.44
N VAL A 7 -5.21 -3.35 0.72
CA VAL A 7 -6.11 -4.44 1.13
C VAL A 7 -5.88 -5.63 0.21
N CYS A 8 -5.58 -6.78 0.80
CA CYS A 8 -5.40 -8.02 0.04
C CYS A 8 -6.71 -8.41 -0.64
N PRO A 9 -6.73 -8.60 -1.97
CA PRO A 9 -7.96 -8.95 -2.68
C PRO A 9 -8.44 -10.36 -2.36
N THR A 10 -7.57 -11.22 -1.86
CA THR A 10 -7.93 -12.61 -1.53
C THR A 10 -8.50 -12.74 -0.14
N THR A 11 -7.89 -12.08 0.85
CA THR A 11 -8.27 -12.24 2.26
C THR A 11 -9.03 -11.05 2.83
N GLY A 12 -8.96 -9.89 2.17
CA GLY A 12 -9.54 -8.65 2.68
C GLY A 12 -8.77 -8.04 3.85
N ARG A 13 -7.59 -8.55 4.16
CA ARG A 13 -6.77 -8.03 5.26
C ARG A 13 -5.93 -6.85 4.80
N ALA A 14 -5.67 -5.94 5.73
CA ALA A 14 -4.79 -4.82 5.48
C ALA A 14 -3.33 -5.31 5.41
N VAL A 15 -2.61 -4.82 4.41
CA VAL A 15 -1.21 -5.17 4.17
C VAL A 15 -0.38 -3.90 4.20
N ASP A 16 0.58 -3.84 5.12
CA ASP A 16 1.53 -2.73 5.16
C ASP A 16 2.60 -2.97 4.09
N SER A 17 2.69 -2.04 3.14
CA SER A 17 3.68 -2.14 2.06
C SER A 17 5.11 -1.90 2.52
N GLY A 18 5.29 -1.33 3.71
CA GLY A 18 6.60 -0.90 4.18
C GLY A 18 7.06 0.42 3.56
N VAL A 19 6.25 1.03 2.72
CA VAL A 19 6.57 2.31 2.09
C VAL A 19 6.01 3.44 2.94
N GLU A 20 6.86 4.40 3.28
CA GLU A 20 6.47 5.60 4.00
C GLU A 20 6.47 6.78 3.05
N THR A 21 5.45 7.60 3.10
CA THR A 21 5.35 8.76 2.23
C THR A 21 4.45 9.84 2.84
N GLU A 22 4.47 11.02 2.24
CA GLU A 22 3.59 12.12 2.59
C GLU A 22 2.44 12.19 1.58
N ILE A 23 1.32 12.79 2.02
CA ILE A 23 0.14 12.91 1.17
C ILE A 23 0.44 13.63 -0.15
N GLY A 24 1.28 14.66 -0.11
CA GLY A 24 1.66 15.40 -1.32
C GLY A 24 2.41 14.53 -2.31
N THR A 25 3.30 13.68 -1.83
CA THR A 25 4.03 12.71 -2.67
C THR A 25 3.09 11.65 -3.19
N LEU A 26 2.18 11.14 -2.35
CA LEU A 26 1.19 10.16 -2.74
C LEU A 26 0.36 10.65 -3.93
N LEU A 27 -0.11 11.90 -3.86
CA LEU A 27 -0.91 12.47 -4.94
C LEU A 27 -0.15 12.59 -6.26
N ARG A 28 1.17 12.77 -6.18
CA ARG A 28 2.02 12.85 -7.37
C ARG A 28 2.23 11.48 -8.01
N ILE A 29 2.33 10.44 -7.21
CA ILE A 29 2.68 9.09 -7.69
C ILE A 29 1.48 8.13 -7.68
N ARG A 30 0.28 8.64 -7.49
CA ARG A 30 -0.94 7.82 -7.36
C ARG A 30 -1.19 6.91 -8.56
N GLN A 31 -0.66 7.25 -9.73
CA GLN A 31 -0.81 6.45 -10.95
C GLN A 31 0.26 5.37 -11.08
N HIS A 32 1.30 5.43 -10.26
CA HIS A 32 2.31 4.40 -10.24
C HIS A 32 1.79 3.17 -9.52
N LYS A 33 2.35 2.02 -9.89
CA LYS A 33 2.00 0.76 -9.24
C LYS A 33 3.16 0.29 -8.37
N VAL A 34 2.83 -0.34 -7.26
CA VAL A 34 3.83 -0.96 -6.39
C VAL A 34 3.54 -2.44 -6.30
N ARG A 35 4.60 -3.24 -6.25
CA ARG A 35 4.49 -4.69 -6.07
C ARG A 35 4.88 -5.00 -4.64
N VAL A 36 3.99 -5.67 -3.94
CA VAL A 36 4.18 -6.00 -2.53
C VAL A 36 3.90 -7.48 -2.34
N MET A 37 4.80 -8.16 -1.62
CA MET A 37 4.54 -9.52 -1.20
C MET A 37 3.51 -9.50 -0.09
N CYS A 38 2.38 -10.17 -0.32
CA CYS A 38 1.30 -10.21 0.64
C CYS A 38 1.55 -11.32 1.67
N PRO A 39 1.76 -10.99 2.96
CA PRO A 39 1.96 -12.02 3.97
C PRO A 39 0.68 -12.76 4.31
N ALA A 40 -0.48 -12.21 3.98
CA ALA A 40 -1.76 -12.83 4.28
C ALA A 40 -2.07 -14.03 3.38
N CYS A 41 -1.69 -13.97 2.11
CA CYS A 41 -1.94 -15.06 1.16
C CYS A 41 -0.67 -15.66 0.55
N GLY A 42 0.49 -15.08 0.84
CA GLY A 42 1.78 -15.58 0.35
C GLY A 42 2.07 -15.28 -1.11
N ALA A 43 1.26 -14.48 -1.78
CA ALA A 43 1.44 -14.12 -3.17
C ALA A 43 1.85 -12.65 -3.31
N CYS A 44 2.51 -12.32 -4.43
CA CYS A 44 2.80 -10.92 -4.74
C CYS A 44 1.61 -10.28 -5.40
N HIS A 45 1.24 -9.09 -4.95
CA HIS A 45 0.20 -8.29 -5.56
C HIS A 45 0.79 -6.98 -6.06
N GLU A 46 0.19 -6.45 -7.09
CA GLU A 46 0.52 -5.13 -7.62
C GLU A 46 -0.70 -4.24 -7.45
N TRP A 47 -0.51 -3.10 -6.78
CA TRP A 47 -1.57 -2.14 -6.57
C TRP A 47 -1.18 -0.78 -7.10
N PRO A 48 -2.15 -0.01 -7.65
CA PRO A 48 -1.93 1.40 -7.88
C PRO A 48 -1.71 2.11 -6.55
N VAL A 49 -0.76 3.03 -6.49
CA VAL A 49 -0.47 3.77 -5.26
C VAL A 49 -1.72 4.51 -4.76
N GLY A 50 -2.55 4.99 -5.67
CA GLY A 50 -3.79 5.68 -5.31
C GLY A 50 -4.81 4.84 -4.55
N ASP A 51 -4.69 3.51 -4.60
CA ASP A 51 -5.58 2.62 -3.85
C ASP A 51 -5.13 2.43 -2.40
N ALA A 52 -3.98 2.97 -2.03
CA ALA A 52 -3.44 2.82 -0.68
C ALA A 52 -4.22 3.67 0.32
N PHE A 53 -4.32 3.15 1.54
CA PHE A 53 -4.74 3.95 2.68
C PHE A 53 -3.49 4.46 3.39
N LEU A 54 -3.58 5.67 3.95
CA LEU A 54 -2.49 6.23 4.73
C LEU A 54 -2.74 5.95 6.21
N ALA A 55 -1.79 5.27 6.83
CA ALA A 55 -1.81 5.03 8.26
C ALA A 55 -0.64 5.73 8.91
N LYS A 56 -0.89 6.45 10.00
CA LYS A 56 0.18 7.12 10.72
C LYS A 56 1.12 6.09 11.33
N ALA A 57 2.41 6.35 11.19
CA ALA A 57 3.41 5.56 11.90
C ALA A 57 3.23 5.78 13.41
N ALA A 58 3.17 4.70 14.14
CA ALA A 58 3.04 4.74 15.59
C ALA A 58 4.34 5.25 16.24
#